data_66331bd03631f4e091e0c2f98c977fb9
#
_entry.id   66331bd03631f4e091e0c2f98c977fb9
#
_cell.length_a   1.000
_cell.length_b   1.000
_cell.length_c   1.000
_cell.angle_alpha   90.00
_cell.angle_beta   90.00
_cell.angle_gamma   90.00
#
_symmetry.space_group_name_H-M   'P 1'
#
loop_
_entity.id
_entity.type
_entity.pdbx_description
1 polymer ?
#
loop_
_entity_poly.entity_id
_entity_poly.type
_entity_poly.pdbx_seq_one_letter_code
_entity_poly.pdbx_strand_id
1 'polypeptide(L)'
;TFPGYDICTCCGTHVKRTGEIGIIKITAFQNYKGGTRLFMLCGKRAFRDYQSKNSDVIKVTNSLSVKPEEIKSAVKRLENEITDHKIYETALKKELFELKAEKLGTGEKICVFEKGMTPDELRRYCLTLGENFKIAAVFCGEDGNYKYAVSSKTENCAPIAKELNAKVSGRGG
;
A
#
# COMPACT_ATOMS: atom_id res chain seq x y z
N THR A 1 -40.65 24.96 -18.45
CA THR A 1 -40.90 26.10 -17.54
C THR A 1 -41.48 25.59 -16.24
N PHE A 2 -40.88 25.93 -15.12
CA PHE A 2 -41.44 25.74 -13.78
C PHE A 2 -41.86 27.13 -13.27
N PRO A 3 -43.16 27.46 -13.28
CA PRO A 3 -43.63 28.79 -12.94
C PRO A 3 -43.11 29.22 -11.56
N GLY A 4 -42.44 30.37 -11.50
CA GLY A 4 -41.87 30.92 -10.25
C GLY A 4 -40.50 30.35 -9.83
N TYR A 5 -39.95 29.37 -10.57
CA TYR A 5 -38.68 28.73 -10.24
C TYR A 5 -37.64 28.77 -11.37
N ASP A 6 -37.99 28.31 -12.56
CA ASP A 6 -37.02 28.24 -13.65
C ASP A 6 -37.67 28.28 -15.04
N ILE A 7 -36.98 28.93 -16.00
CA ILE A 7 -37.31 28.95 -17.42
C ILE A 7 -36.06 28.50 -18.16
N CYS A 8 -36.03 27.26 -18.64
CA CYS A 8 -34.91 26.69 -19.40
C CYS A 8 -35.42 26.16 -20.75
N THR A 9 -34.66 26.42 -21.80
CA THR A 9 -34.82 25.76 -23.11
C THR A 9 -34.03 24.47 -23.12
N CYS A 10 -34.71 23.35 -23.34
CA CYS A 10 -34.08 22.04 -23.42
C CYS A 10 -34.64 21.26 -24.61
N CYS A 11 -33.75 20.64 -25.39
CA CYS A 11 -34.10 19.78 -26.53
C CYS A 11 -34.24 18.30 -26.16
N GLY A 12 -34.15 17.96 -24.86
CA GLY A 12 -34.26 16.59 -24.37
C GLY A 12 -35.72 16.14 -24.16
N THR A 13 -35.89 14.85 -23.91
CA THR A 13 -37.18 14.28 -23.51
C THR A 13 -37.44 14.55 -22.02
N HIS A 14 -38.65 14.93 -21.73
CA HIS A 14 -39.07 15.28 -20.34
C HIS A 14 -40.19 14.35 -19.87
N VAL A 15 -40.16 14.03 -18.57
CA VAL A 15 -41.28 13.39 -17.91
C VAL A 15 -42.44 14.39 -17.75
N LYS A 16 -43.68 13.90 -17.72
CA LYS A 16 -44.87 14.76 -17.58
C LYS A 16 -45.06 15.28 -16.16
N ARG A 17 -44.62 14.53 -15.16
CA ARG A 17 -44.77 14.84 -13.72
C ARG A 17 -43.46 14.58 -13.00
N THR A 18 -43.12 15.40 -12.01
CA THR A 18 -41.88 15.24 -11.21
C THR A 18 -41.81 13.91 -10.48
N GLY A 19 -42.96 13.35 -10.05
CA GLY A 19 -43.00 12.02 -9.44
C GLY A 19 -42.54 10.88 -10.33
N GLU A 20 -42.55 11.04 -11.65
CA GLU A 20 -42.06 10.04 -12.60
C GLU A 20 -40.51 9.91 -12.61
N ILE A 21 -39.79 10.91 -12.07
CA ILE A 21 -38.33 10.88 -11.93
C ILE A 21 -37.90 9.77 -10.95
N GLY A 22 -38.70 9.52 -9.92
CA GLY A 22 -38.41 8.54 -8.87
C GLY A 22 -37.26 9.00 -7.97
N ILE A 23 -36.45 8.07 -7.55
CA ILE A 23 -35.32 8.34 -6.63
C ILE A 23 -34.27 9.19 -7.35
N ILE A 24 -33.82 10.26 -6.70
CA ILE A 24 -32.68 11.08 -7.10
C ILE A 24 -31.53 10.81 -6.15
N LYS A 25 -30.37 10.42 -6.68
CA LYS A 25 -29.15 10.15 -5.92
C LYS A 25 -28.02 11.03 -6.41
N ILE A 26 -27.48 11.87 -5.56
CA ILE A 26 -26.23 12.60 -5.83
C ILE A 26 -25.06 11.62 -5.63
N THR A 27 -24.25 11.44 -6.65
CA THR A 27 -23.10 10.52 -6.63
C THR A 27 -21.78 11.23 -6.40
N ALA A 28 -21.66 12.48 -6.83
CA ALA A 28 -20.47 13.31 -6.62
C ALA A 28 -20.82 14.79 -6.80
N PHE A 29 -19.94 15.64 -6.31
CA PHE A 29 -19.94 17.07 -6.59
C PHE A 29 -18.50 17.58 -6.78
N GLN A 30 -18.35 18.63 -7.56
CA GLN A 30 -17.06 19.31 -7.75
C GLN A 30 -17.26 20.81 -7.94
N ASN A 31 -16.28 21.61 -7.52
CA ASN A 31 -16.27 23.04 -7.81
C ASN A 31 -16.04 23.25 -9.31
N TYR A 32 -16.86 24.13 -9.94
CA TYR A 32 -16.79 24.38 -11.36
C TYR A 32 -17.20 25.81 -11.71
N LYS A 33 -16.28 26.59 -12.26
CA LYS A 33 -16.54 27.96 -12.81
C LYS A 33 -17.42 28.85 -11.92
N GLY A 34 -17.05 29.00 -10.64
CA GLY A 34 -17.81 29.83 -9.69
C GLY A 34 -19.11 29.23 -9.16
N GLY A 35 -19.38 27.96 -9.47
CA GLY A 35 -20.52 27.20 -8.97
C GLY A 35 -20.14 25.77 -8.62
N THR A 36 -21.15 24.93 -8.45
CA THR A 36 -20.98 23.51 -8.14
C THR A 36 -21.57 22.63 -9.24
N ARG A 37 -20.79 21.71 -9.76
CA ARG A 37 -21.28 20.64 -10.65
C ARG A 37 -21.69 19.45 -9.83
N LEU A 38 -22.94 19.03 -9.95
CA LEU A 38 -23.49 17.84 -9.32
C LEU A 38 -23.58 16.70 -10.33
N PHE A 39 -23.11 15.52 -9.91
CA PHE A 39 -23.33 14.28 -10.63
C PHE A 39 -24.45 13.53 -9.93
N MET A 40 -25.46 13.11 -10.69
CA MET A 40 -26.63 12.46 -10.13
C MET A 40 -27.14 11.30 -10.99
N LEU A 41 -27.75 10.34 -10.35
CA LEU A 41 -28.51 9.26 -10.96
C LEU A 41 -29.97 9.43 -10.57
N CYS A 42 -30.87 9.14 -11.51
CA CYS A 42 -32.30 9.25 -11.28
C CYS A 42 -33.02 7.95 -11.64
N GLY A 43 -34.15 7.70 -10.97
CA GLY A 43 -35.06 6.59 -11.22
C GLY A 43 -34.38 5.22 -11.15
N LYS A 44 -34.60 4.39 -12.16
CA LYS A 44 -34.07 3.02 -12.22
C LYS A 44 -32.54 2.93 -12.11
N ARG A 45 -31.81 3.95 -12.60
CA ARG A 45 -30.33 4.00 -12.48
C ARG A 45 -29.90 4.18 -11.03
N ALA A 46 -30.55 5.08 -10.29
CA ALA A 46 -30.29 5.29 -8.88
C ALA A 46 -30.62 4.03 -8.06
N PHE A 47 -31.75 3.38 -8.36
CA PHE A 47 -32.14 2.15 -7.70
C PHE A 47 -31.14 1.02 -7.92
N ARG A 48 -30.69 0.82 -9.17
CA ARG A 48 -29.66 -0.19 -9.49
C ARG A 48 -28.34 0.09 -8.77
N ASP A 49 -27.92 1.34 -8.68
CA ASP A 49 -26.70 1.71 -7.96
C ASP A 49 -26.82 1.41 -6.46
N TYR A 50 -27.98 1.65 -5.85
CA TYR A 50 -28.24 1.25 -4.46
C TYR A 50 -28.23 -0.28 -4.29
N GLN A 51 -28.84 -1.03 -5.20
CA GLN A 51 -28.84 -2.50 -5.15
C GLN A 51 -27.42 -3.05 -5.25
N SER A 52 -26.60 -2.53 -6.17
CA SER A 52 -25.20 -2.94 -6.33
C SER A 52 -24.42 -2.69 -5.05
N LYS A 53 -24.49 -1.47 -4.51
CA LYS A 53 -23.76 -1.12 -3.27
C LYS A 53 -24.25 -1.93 -2.07
N ASN A 54 -25.55 -2.20 -1.96
CA ASN A 54 -26.07 -3.07 -0.91
C ASN A 54 -25.55 -4.52 -1.04
N SER A 55 -25.49 -5.03 -2.28
CA SER A 55 -24.87 -6.35 -2.55
C SER A 55 -23.41 -6.38 -2.11
N ASP A 56 -22.65 -5.34 -2.37
CA ASP A 56 -21.24 -5.27 -1.97
C ASP A 56 -21.07 -5.17 -0.45
N VAL A 57 -21.94 -4.39 0.23
CA VAL A 57 -22.01 -4.35 1.70
C VAL A 57 -22.26 -5.76 2.26
N ILE A 58 -23.23 -6.50 1.70
CA ILE A 58 -23.53 -7.86 2.14
C ILE A 58 -22.31 -8.79 1.96
N LYS A 59 -21.60 -8.69 0.85
CA LYS A 59 -20.37 -9.50 0.63
C LYS A 59 -19.31 -9.17 1.68
N VAL A 60 -19.08 -7.88 1.97
CA VAL A 60 -18.11 -7.44 2.97
C VAL A 60 -18.50 -7.91 4.37
N THR A 61 -19.77 -7.76 4.77
CA THR A 61 -20.24 -8.22 6.07
C THR A 61 -20.10 -9.73 6.24
N ASN A 62 -20.41 -10.50 5.18
CA ASN A 62 -20.22 -11.95 5.20
C ASN A 62 -18.73 -12.33 5.32
N SER A 63 -17.83 -11.64 4.59
CA SER A 63 -16.39 -11.90 4.66
C SER A 63 -15.80 -11.56 6.03
N LEU A 64 -16.32 -10.53 6.68
CA LEU A 64 -15.86 -10.09 8.00
C LEU A 64 -16.64 -10.77 9.15
N SER A 65 -17.72 -11.51 8.85
CA SER A 65 -18.62 -12.11 9.83
C SER A 65 -19.18 -11.09 10.84
N VAL A 66 -19.58 -9.92 10.34
CA VAL A 66 -20.10 -8.81 11.15
C VAL A 66 -21.41 -8.25 10.58
N LYS A 67 -22.12 -7.43 11.35
CA LYS A 67 -23.28 -6.68 10.86
C LYS A 67 -22.84 -5.45 10.05
N PRO A 68 -23.72 -4.88 9.18
CA PRO A 68 -23.41 -3.70 8.40
C PRO A 68 -22.90 -2.50 9.23
N GLU A 69 -23.45 -2.30 10.41
CA GLU A 69 -23.09 -1.20 11.31
C GLU A 69 -21.68 -1.37 11.90
N GLU A 70 -21.18 -2.60 11.92
CA GLU A 70 -19.90 -2.99 12.52
C GLU A 70 -18.74 -3.01 11.51
N ILE A 71 -19.01 -2.80 10.21
CA ILE A 71 -17.96 -2.85 9.17
C ILE A 71 -16.80 -1.93 9.53
N LYS A 72 -17.07 -0.68 9.91
CA LYS A 72 -16.02 0.29 10.22
C LYS A 72 -15.12 -0.16 11.37
N SER A 73 -15.71 -0.69 12.43
CA SER A 73 -14.94 -1.19 13.58
C SER A 73 -14.16 -2.45 13.25
N ALA A 74 -14.75 -3.36 12.45
CA ALA A 74 -14.07 -4.57 11.99
C ALA A 74 -12.86 -4.25 11.09
N VAL A 75 -13.00 -3.33 10.14
CA VAL A 75 -11.88 -2.86 9.31
C VAL A 75 -10.80 -2.25 10.19
N LYS A 76 -11.16 -1.38 11.15
CA LYS A 76 -10.18 -0.77 12.05
C LYS A 76 -9.44 -1.79 12.92
N ARG A 77 -10.14 -2.83 13.37
CA ARG A 77 -9.51 -3.95 14.10
C ARG A 77 -8.48 -4.64 13.21
N LEU A 78 -8.84 -5.00 11.96
CA LEU A 78 -7.90 -5.63 11.03
C LEU A 78 -6.69 -4.75 10.70
N GLU A 79 -6.87 -3.45 10.53
CA GLU A 79 -5.75 -2.51 10.34
C GLU A 79 -4.78 -2.52 11.53
N ASN A 80 -5.32 -2.54 12.75
CA ASN A 80 -4.51 -2.63 13.97
C ASN A 80 -3.78 -3.98 14.06
N GLU A 81 -4.49 -5.10 13.85
CA GLU A 81 -3.89 -6.44 13.83
C GLU A 81 -2.75 -6.55 12.81
N ILE A 82 -2.94 -6.02 11.59
CA ILE A 82 -1.89 -5.97 10.56
C ILE A 82 -0.69 -5.14 11.04
N THR A 83 -0.95 -4.03 11.72
CA THR A 83 0.11 -3.16 12.25
C THR A 83 0.91 -3.89 13.34
N ASP A 84 0.21 -4.52 14.27
CA ASP A 84 0.84 -5.28 15.36
C ASP A 84 1.66 -6.46 14.82
N HIS A 85 1.13 -7.19 13.84
CA HIS A 85 1.87 -8.25 13.16
C HIS A 85 3.13 -7.75 12.46
N LYS A 86 3.09 -6.59 11.81
CA LYS A 86 4.28 -5.99 11.18
C LYS A 86 5.34 -5.59 12.21
N ILE A 87 4.93 -5.05 13.35
CA ILE A 87 5.84 -4.70 14.44
C ILE A 87 6.50 -5.97 14.97
N TYR A 88 5.71 -7.00 15.27
CA TYR A 88 6.19 -8.27 15.77
C TYR A 88 7.12 -8.98 14.77
N GLU A 89 6.75 -9.04 13.50
CA GLU A 89 7.60 -9.58 12.43
C GLU A 89 8.95 -8.85 12.35
N THR A 90 8.93 -7.52 12.46
CA THR A 90 10.14 -6.70 12.44
C THR A 90 11.05 -7.01 13.64
N ALA A 91 10.48 -7.19 14.82
CA ALA A 91 11.22 -7.55 16.02
C ALA A 91 11.85 -8.96 15.90
N LEU A 92 11.07 -9.95 15.45
CA LEU A 92 11.58 -11.31 15.23
C LEU A 92 12.71 -11.35 14.18
N LYS A 93 12.57 -10.60 13.08
CA LYS A 93 13.62 -10.50 12.08
C LYS A 93 14.89 -9.87 12.63
N LYS A 94 14.76 -8.87 13.51
CA LYS A 94 15.90 -8.26 14.18
C LYS A 94 16.65 -9.29 15.03
N GLU A 95 15.94 -10.02 15.89
CA GLU A 95 16.53 -11.09 16.70
C GLU A 95 17.19 -12.17 15.84
N LEU A 96 16.53 -12.57 14.74
CA LEU A 96 17.10 -13.54 13.79
C LEU A 96 18.41 -13.03 13.18
N PHE A 97 18.49 -11.75 12.81
CA PHE A 97 19.69 -11.17 12.23
C PHE A 97 20.82 -11.07 13.26
N GLU A 98 20.50 -10.73 14.51
CA GLU A 98 21.45 -10.71 15.63
C GLU A 98 22.02 -12.11 15.89
N LEU A 99 21.17 -13.14 16.01
CA LEU A 99 21.60 -14.54 16.19
C LEU A 99 22.43 -15.05 14.99
N LYS A 100 22.06 -14.70 13.76
CA LYS A 100 22.86 -15.05 12.58
C LYS A 100 24.24 -14.35 12.63
N ALA A 101 24.29 -13.10 13.03
CA ALA A 101 25.52 -12.34 13.14
C ALA A 101 26.43 -12.89 14.25
N GLU A 102 25.88 -13.24 15.41
CA GLU A 102 26.62 -13.90 16.50
C GLU A 102 27.23 -15.24 16.06
N LYS A 103 26.45 -16.06 15.34
CA LYS A 103 26.92 -17.36 14.82
C LYS A 103 28.08 -17.22 13.82
N LEU A 104 28.12 -16.12 13.05
CA LEU A 104 29.19 -15.82 12.10
C LEU A 104 30.45 -15.26 12.80
N GLY A 105 30.33 -14.80 14.05
CA GLY A 105 31.41 -14.28 14.86
C GLY A 105 31.80 -12.84 14.50
N THR A 106 33.09 -12.53 14.66
CA THR A 106 33.65 -11.19 14.41
C THR A 106 34.88 -11.29 13.48
N GLY A 107 35.14 -10.25 12.70
CA GLY A 107 36.27 -10.26 11.79
C GLY A 107 36.45 -8.98 10.96
N GLU A 108 37.36 -9.01 10.02
CA GLU A 108 37.63 -7.85 9.15
C GLU A 108 36.58 -7.71 8.04
N LYS A 109 36.27 -8.80 7.37
CA LYS A 109 35.38 -8.78 6.19
C LYS A 109 34.48 -10.00 6.18
N ILE A 110 33.22 -9.80 5.81
CA ILE A 110 32.28 -10.88 5.59
C ILE A 110 31.43 -10.62 4.34
N CYS A 111 31.11 -11.70 3.66
CA CYS A 111 30.18 -11.70 2.53
C CYS A 111 29.17 -12.83 2.74
N VAL A 112 27.89 -12.50 2.76
CA VAL A 112 26.78 -13.44 3.00
C VAL A 112 25.82 -13.42 1.82
N PHE A 113 25.34 -14.59 1.45
CA PHE A 113 24.33 -14.78 0.42
C PHE A 113 23.05 -15.26 1.05
N GLU A 114 21.96 -14.57 0.82
CA GLU A 114 20.63 -14.87 1.36
C GLU A 114 19.59 -14.90 0.23
N LYS A 115 18.41 -15.48 0.52
CA LYS A 115 17.30 -15.56 -0.42
C LYS A 115 16.05 -14.94 0.19
N GLY A 116 15.18 -14.38 -0.66
CA GLY A 116 13.85 -13.95 -0.27
C GLY A 116 13.78 -12.71 0.64
N MET A 117 14.87 -11.92 0.74
CA MET A 117 14.85 -10.68 1.52
C MET A 117 14.31 -9.51 0.72
N THR A 118 13.53 -8.67 1.39
CA THR A 118 13.19 -7.34 0.89
C THR A 118 14.42 -6.41 0.94
N PRO A 119 14.45 -5.30 0.17
CA PRO A 119 15.58 -4.35 0.24
C PRO A 119 15.83 -3.78 1.64
N ASP A 120 14.78 -3.56 2.42
CA ASP A 120 14.87 -3.06 3.79
C ASP A 120 15.48 -4.11 4.75
N GLU A 121 15.05 -5.36 4.64
CA GLU A 121 15.62 -6.48 5.40
C GLU A 121 17.09 -6.71 5.06
N LEU A 122 17.43 -6.68 3.78
CA LEU A 122 18.79 -6.78 3.29
C LEU A 122 19.70 -5.71 3.90
N ARG A 123 19.22 -4.46 3.91
CA ARG A 123 19.93 -3.34 4.51
C ARG A 123 20.08 -3.53 6.03
N ARG A 124 19.02 -3.89 6.73
CA ARG A 124 19.05 -4.10 8.20
C ARG A 124 20.01 -5.21 8.58
N TYR A 125 19.96 -6.34 7.89
CA TYR A 125 20.87 -7.45 8.15
C TYR A 125 22.33 -7.07 7.88
N CYS A 126 22.59 -6.35 6.79
CA CYS A 126 23.92 -5.85 6.48
C CYS A 126 24.44 -4.89 7.57
N LEU A 127 23.59 -4.01 8.10
CA LEU A 127 23.96 -3.12 9.21
C LEU A 127 24.27 -3.91 10.49
N THR A 128 23.47 -4.93 10.81
CA THR A 128 23.71 -5.81 11.97
C THR A 128 25.08 -6.52 11.83
N LEU A 129 25.40 -7.04 10.65
CA LEU A 129 26.72 -7.64 10.41
C LEU A 129 27.86 -6.62 10.49
N GLY A 130 27.64 -5.39 10.06
CA GLY A 130 28.61 -4.29 10.18
C GLY A 130 28.90 -3.87 11.62
N GLU A 131 28.14 -4.38 12.59
CA GLU A 131 28.45 -4.26 14.02
C GLU A 131 29.64 -5.15 14.43
N ASN A 132 29.72 -6.34 13.86
CA ASN A 132 30.68 -7.39 14.19
C ASN A 132 31.88 -7.44 13.23
N PHE A 133 31.76 -6.86 12.05
CA PHE A 133 32.78 -6.87 11.00
C PHE A 133 33.14 -5.46 10.56
N LYS A 134 34.40 -5.23 10.19
CA LYS A 134 34.81 -3.92 9.65
C LYS A 134 34.08 -3.60 8.34
N ILE A 135 33.94 -4.60 7.47
CA ILE A 135 33.20 -4.50 6.21
C ILE A 135 32.28 -5.71 6.12
N ALA A 136 30.99 -5.47 5.97
CA ALA A 136 30.00 -6.49 5.72
C ALA A 136 29.29 -6.26 4.37
N ALA A 137 29.10 -7.32 3.61
CA ALA A 137 28.34 -7.32 2.38
C ALA A 137 27.31 -8.44 2.41
N VAL A 138 26.07 -8.12 2.08
CA VAL A 138 24.98 -9.10 1.96
C VAL A 138 24.42 -9.03 0.56
N PHE A 139 24.33 -10.17 -0.09
CA PHE A 139 23.74 -10.36 -1.40
C PHE A 139 22.44 -11.14 -1.26
N CYS A 140 21.37 -10.70 -1.91
CA CYS A 140 20.12 -11.39 -1.95
C CYS A 140 19.60 -11.54 -3.36
N GLY A 141 19.37 -12.77 -3.78
CA GLY A 141 18.90 -13.10 -5.12
C GLY A 141 19.21 -14.53 -5.54
N GLU A 142 18.88 -14.83 -6.79
CA GLU A 142 19.12 -16.13 -7.42
C GLU A 142 19.49 -15.91 -8.90
N ASP A 143 20.18 -16.89 -9.48
CA ASP A 143 20.45 -16.99 -10.93
C ASP A 143 21.08 -15.74 -11.56
N GLY A 144 22.02 -15.10 -10.86
CA GLY A 144 22.74 -13.93 -11.36
C GLY A 144 21.99 -12.60 -11.20
N ASN A 145 20.78 -12.60 -10.65
CA ASN A 145 20.01 -11.39 -10.36
C ASN A 145 20.05 -11.08 -8.86
N TYR A 146 21.08 -10.37 -8.43
CA TYR A 146 21.32 -10.05 -7.03
C TYR A 146 21.08 -8.57 -6.72
N LYS A 147 20.42 -8.33 -5.59
CA LYS A 147 20.47 -7.05 -4.86
C LYS A 147 21.50 -7.19 -3.77
N TYR A 148 22.23 -6.12 -3.44
CA TYR A 148 23.22 -6.18 -2.38
C TYR A 148 23.19 -4.91 -1.52
N ALA A 149 23.71 -5.05 -0.30
CA ALA A 149 24.04 -3.94 0.59
C ALA A 149 25.45 -4.14 1.12
N VAL A 150 26.15 -3.04 1.36
CA VAL A 150 27.47 -3.02 2.00
C VAL A 150 27.42 -2.08 3.18
N SER A 151 27.99 -2.47 4.30
CA SER A 151 28.08 -1.63 5.50
C SER A 151 29.47 -1.71 6.13
N SER A 152 29.89 -0.61 6.75
CA SER A 152 31.08 -0.51 7.58
C SER A 152 30.84 0.58 8.64
N LYS A 153 31.36 0.37 9.85
CA LYS A 153 31.41 1.41 10.89
C LYS A 153 32.59 2.37 10.74
N THR A 154 33.64 1.90 10.11
CA THR A 154 34.94 2.58 10.10
C THR A 154 35.35 3.12 8.75
N GLU A 155 34.83 2.56 7.67
CA GLU A 155 35.23 2.86 6.31
C GLU A 155 34.09 3.43 5.46
N ASN A 156 34.42 4.26 4.49
CA ASN A 156 33.46 4.74 3.52
C ASN A 156 33.14 3.63 2.51
N CYS A 157 31.90 3.16 2.52
CA CYS A 157 31.44 2.10 1.62
C CYS A 157 31.20 2.57 0.17
N ALA A 158 31.16 3.86 -0.11
CA ALA A 158 30.86 4.37 -1.46
C ALA A 158 31.85 3.92 -2.54
N PRO A 159 33.19 3.90 -2.32
CA PRO A 159 34.13 3.35 -3.28
C PRO A 159 33.93 1.85 -3.53
N ILE A 160 33.64 1.08 -2.48
CA ILE A 160 33.37 -0.36 -2.54
C ILE A 160 32.12 -0.64 -3.37
N ALA A 161 31.05 0.08 -3.10
CA ALA A 161 29.81 -0.03 -3.85
C ALA A 161 29.98 0.34 -5.33
N LYS A 162 30.76 1.38 -5.62
CA LYS A 162 31.10 1.78 -7.00
C LYS A 162 31.86 0.71 -7.76
N GLU A 163 32.85 0.10 -7.12
CA GLU A 163 33.62 -1.01 -7.73
C GLU A 163 32.76 -2.25 -7.94
N LEU A 164 31.93 -2.61 -6.97
CA LEU A 164 30.96 -3.71 -7.10
C LEU A 164 29.97 -3.46 -8.24
N ASN A 165 29.38 -2.26 -8.31
CA ASN A 165 28.48 -1.92 -9.40
C ASN A 165 29.12 -2.05 -10.79
N ALA A 166 30.41 -1.68 -10.92
CA ALA A 166 31.14 -1.83 -12.17
C ALA A 166 31.38 -3.30 -12.54
N LYS A 167 31.68 -4.16 -11.56
CA LYS A 167 31.96 -5.59 -11.78
C LYS A 167 30.69 -6.43 -12.01
N VAL A 168 29.60 -6.14 -11.31
CA VAL A 168 28.36 -6.96 -11.38
C VAL A 168 27.30 -6.34 -12.28
N SER A 169 27.58 -5.21 -12.95
CA SER A 169 26.62 -4.45 -13.75
C SER A 169 25.31 -4.13 -12.98
N GLY A 170 25.44 -3.95 -11.66
CA GLY A 170 24.35 -3.82 -10.71
C GLY A 170 24.13 -2.39 -10.25
N ARG A 171 23.05 -2.20 -9.48
CA ARG A 171 22.77 -0.97 -8.73
C ARG A 171 22.54 -1.35 -7.28
N GLY A 172 23.44 -0.97 -6.40
CA GLY A 172 23.34 -1.17 -4.97
C GLY A 172 24.25 -0.19 -4.23
N GLY A 173 24.15 -0.14 -2.90
CA GLY A 173 24.96 0.73 -2.07
C GLY A 173 24.73 0.46 -0.58
#